data_0ed50aa62239885b74ff2f713c2d5d2c
#
_entry.id   0ed50aa62239885b74ff2f713c2d5d2c
#
_cell.length_a   1.000
_cell.length_b   1.000
_cell.length_c   1.000
_cell.angle_alpha   90.00
_cell.angle_beta   90.00
_cell.angle_gamma   90.00
#
_symmetry.space_group_name_H-M   'P 1'
#
loop_
_entity.id
_entity.type
_entity.pdbx_description
1 polymer ?
#
loop_
_entity_poly.entity_id
_entity_poly.type
_entity_poly.pdbx_seq_one_letter_code
_entity_poly.pdbx_strand_id
1 'polypeptide(L)'
;DTATVPGTTASLEILGEFLPLTQSSESEQLFDAYAGASKDLGMTVKGEFAGGCADSGFTAGVGCPTLCAVGPVGGNAHTAEEYLEVDSMVPRAQALALAILRLPPPG
;
A
#
# COMPACT_ATOMS: atom_id res chain seq x y z
N ASP A 1 19.59 2.45 28.55
CA ASP A 1 20.56 3.12 27.68
C ASP A 1 21.99 2.85 28.08
N THR A 2 22.57 1.78 27.59
CA THR A 2 23.97 1.46 27.82
C THR A 2 24.76 1.59 26.52
N ALA A 3 25.66 2.59 26.49
CA ALA A 3 26.66 2.66 25.42
C ALA A 3 27.68 1.53 25.61
N THR A 4 27.99 0.82 24.52
CA THR A 4 28.96 -0.27 24.52
C THR A 4 30.40 0.21 24.38
N VAL A 5 30.61 1.46 24.00
CA VAL A 5 31.92 2.08 23.82
C VAL A 5 32.16 3.06 24.95
N PRO A 6 33.24 2.91 25.77
CA PRO A 6 33.55 3.86 26.84
C PRO A 6 33.71 5.30 26.32
N GLY A 7 33.18 6.26 27.08
CA GLY A 7 33.23 7.68 26.71
C GLY A 7 32.15 8.13 25.72
N THR A 8 31.23 7.23 25.36
CA THR A 8 30.07 7.53 24.52
C THR A 8 28.76 7.39 25.29
N THR A 9 27.73 8.08 24.82
CA THR A 9 26.36 7.95 25.32
C THR A 9 25.44 7.62 24.16
N ALA A 10 24.37 6.86 24.46
CA ALA A 10 23.33 6.57 23.49
C ALA A 10 21.97 6.95 24.07
N SER A 11 21.13 7.55 23.25
CA SER A 11 19.74 7.82 23.59
C SER A 11 18.83 7.32 22.46
N LEU A 12 17.66 6.82 22.83
CA LEU A 12 16.64 6.40 21.90
C LEU A 12 15.41 7.26 22.13
N GLU A 13 14.94 7.88 21.06
CA GLU A 13 13.65 8.57 21.02
C GLU A 13 12.77 7.93 19.96
N ILE A 14 11.57 7.54 20.35
CA ILE A 14 10.58 7.00 19.41
C ILE A 14 9.76 8.15 18.85
N LEU A 15 10.02 8.52 17.59
CA LEU A 15 9.33 9.62 16.91
C LEU A 15 7.99 9.16 16.27
N GLY A 16 7.80 7.87 16.09
CA GLY A 16 6.60 7.32 15.53
C GLY A 16 6.69 5.81 15.30
N GLU A 17 5.56 5.21 15.07
CA GLU A 17 5.44 3.79 14.74
C GLU A 17 4.52 3.66 13.53
N PHE A 18 4.87 2.75 12.60
CA PHE A 18 3.99 2.35 11.51
C PHE A 18 3.34 1.03 11.84
N LEU A 19 2.02 0.97 11.65
CA LEU A 19 1.25 -0.26 11.82
C LEU A 19 1.34 -1.11 10.55
N PRO A 20 1.37 -2.44 10.66
CA PRO A 20 1.36 -3.31 9.50
C PRO A 20 0.00 -3.27 8.80
N LEU A 21 0.02 -3.36 7.47
CA LEU A 21 -1.17 -3.63 6.69
C LEU A 21 -1.38 -5.15 6.66
N THR A 22 -2.22 -5.65 7.55
CA THR A 22 -2.59 -7.06 7.60
C THR A 22 -3.74 -7.35 6.66
N GLN A 23 -3.63 -8.46 5.94
CA GLN A 23 -4.71 -8.92 5.08
C GLN A 23 -5.86 -9.46 5.93
N SER A 24 -7.06 -8.88 5.76
CA SER A 24 -8.30 -9.34 6.38
C SER A 24 -9.24 -9.88 5.30
N SER A 25 -10.30 -10.58 5.69
CA SER A 25 -11.33 -11.03 4.74
C SER A 25 -11.99 -9.88 3.99
N GLU A 26 -12.17 -8.75 4.69
CA GLU A 26 -12.72 -7.54 4.10
C GLU A 26 -11.77 -6.88 3.11
N SER A 27 -10.47 -6.91 3.39
CA SER A 27 -9.43 -6.46 2.46
C SER A 27 -9.34 -7.36 1.22
N GLU A 28 -9.54 -8.67 1.37
CA GLU A 28 -9.62 -9.61 0.25
C GLU A 28 -10.81 -9.28 -0.66
N GLN A 29 -11.98 -9.01 -0.09
CA GLN A 29 -13.17 -8.61 -0.86
C GLN A 29 -12.93 -7.30 -1.61
N LEU A 30 -12.26 -6.34 -0.98
CA LEU A 30 -11.88 -5.08 -1.60
C LEU A 30 -10.88 -5.31 -2.75
N PHE A 31 -9.93 -6.21 -2.55
CA PHE A 31 -9.00 -6.61 -3.61
C PHE A 31 -9.74 -7.28 -4.79
N ASP A 32 -10.67 -8.17 -4.52
CA ASP A 32 -11.45 -8.83 -5.56
C ASP A 32 -12.25 -7.82 -6.40
N ALA A 33 -12.82 -6.80 -5.76
CA ALA A 33 -13.51 -5.72 -6.46
C ALA A 33 -12.56 -4.93 -7.38
N TYR A 34 -11.37 -4.60 -6.89
CA TYR A 34 -10.35 -3.92 -7.68
C TYR A 34 -9.80 -4.79 -8.81
N ALA A 35 -9.54 -6.07 -8.53
CA ALA A 35 -9.06 -7.03 -9.51
C ALA A 35 -10.09 -7.27 -10.62
N GLY A 36 -11.36 -7.35 -10.26
CA GLY A 36 -12.47 -7.49 -11.22
C GLY A 36 -12.59 -6.28 -12.14
N ALA A 37 -12.54 -5.07 -11.59
CA ALA A 37 -12.55 -3.83 -12.36
C ALA A 37 -11.34 -3.74 -13.31
N SER A 38 -10.17 -4.11 -12.83
CA SER A 38 -8.93 -4.15 -13.61
C SER A 38 -9.04 -5.14 -14.78
N LYS A 39 -9.59 -6.33 -14.51
CA LYS A 39 -9.78 -7.36 -15.53
C LYS A 39 -10.71 -6.90 -16.65
N ASP A 40 -11.79 -6.22 -16.31
CA ASP A 40 -12.74 -5.69 -17.30
C ASP A 40 -12.11 -4.61 -18.20
N LEU A 41 -11.04 -3.98 -17.73
CA LEU A 41 -10.23 -3.02 -18.50
C LEU A 41 -9.02 -3.68 -19.19
N GLY A 42 -8.93 -5.02 -19.16
CA GLY A 42 -7.85 -5.76 -19.81
C GLY A 42 -6.57 -5.89 -19.02
N MET A 43 -6.59 -5.57 -17.70
CA MET A 43 -5.43 -5.68 -16.84
C MET A 43 -5.57 -6.85 -15.87
N THR A 44 -4.46 -7.53 -15.60
CA THR A 44 -4.37 -8.53 -14.55
C THR A 44 -3.54 -7.98 -13.40
N VAL A 45 -4.11 -7.96 -12.20
CA VAL A 45 -3.43 -7.52 -10.98
C VAL A 45 -3.30 -8.68 -10.01
N LYS A 46 -2.23 -8.67 -9.24
CA LYS A 46 -1.98 -9.67 -8.19
C LYS A 46 -1.70 -8.97 -6.88
N GLY A 47 -2.17 -9.57 -5.80
CA GLY A 47 -1.76 -9.16 -4.46
C GLY A 47 -0.42 -9.80 -4.11
N GLU A 48 0.48 -9.03 -3.55
CA GLU A 48 1.81 -9.49 -3.15
C GLU A 48 2.10 -9.04 -1.72
N PHE A 49 2.91 -9.83 -1.03
CA PHE A 49 3.48 -9.43 0.24
C PHE A 49 4.62 -8.42 -0.01
N ALA A 50 4.60 -7.32 0.73
CA ALA A 50 5.67 -6.33 0.72
C ALA A 50 6.17 -6.09 2.15
N GLY A 51 7.49 -6.03 2.30
CA GLY A 51 8.12 -5.79 3.59
C GLY A 51 8.18 -4.32 4.01
N GLY A 52 7.77 -3.39 3.13
CA GLY A 52 7.73 -1.97 3.43
C GLY A 52 6.48 -1.58 4.21
N CYS A 53 6.52 -0.42 4.85
CA CYS A 53 5.37 0.17 5.54
C CYS A 53 4.87 1.40 4.78
N ALA A 54 3.60 1.74 5.01
CA ALA A 54 2.94 2.91 4.44
C ALA A 54 1.80 3.36 5.36
N ASP A 55 1.24 4.53 5.09
CA ASP A 55 0.10 5.06 5.83
C ASP A 55 -1.14 4.15 5.79
N SER A 56 -1.22 3.26 4.81
CA SER A 56 -2.25 2.23 4.70
C SER A 56 -2.34 1.31 5.93
N GLY A 57 -1.25 1.13 6.66
CA GLY A 57 -1.24 0.40 7.92
C GLY A 57 -2.08 1.06 9.01
N PHE A 58 -2.16 2.37 9.03
CA PHE A 58 -2.97 3.10 10.02
C PHE A 58 -4.46 2.91 9.78
N THR A 59 -4.91 2.97 8.53
CA THR A 59 -6.32 2.73 8.20
C THR A 59 -6.73 1.29 8.48
N ALA A 60 -5.90 0.33 8.12
CA ALA A 60 -6.12 -1.08 8.45
C ALA A 60 -6.12 -1.31 9.97
N GLY A 61 -5.24 -0.63 10.70
CA GLY A 61 -5.13 -0.74 12.16
C GLY A 61 -6.36 -0.32 12.93
N VAL A 62 -7.20 0.53 12.36
CA VAL A 62 -8.49 0.92 12.95
C VAL A 62 -9.68 0.13 12.36
N GLY A 63 -9.40 -0.95 11.66
CA GLY A 63 -10.43 -1.86 11.13
C GLY A 63 -11.03 -1.45 9.79
N CYS A 64 -10.44 -0.48 9.10
CA CYS A 64 -10.88 -0.09 7.76
C CYS A 64 -10.25 -1.02 6.71
N PRO A 65 -11.05 -1.73 5.89
CA PRO A 65 -10.50 -2.50 4.78
C PRO A 65 -9.68 -1.61 3.86
N THR A 66 -8.45 -2.00 3.58
CA THR A 66 -7.49 -1.13 2.91
C THR A 66 -6.70 -1.91 1.86
N LEU A 67 -6.51 -1.30 0.70
CA LEU A 67 -5.53 -1.72 -0.31
C LEU A 67 -4.42 -0.69 -0.38
N CYS A 68 -3.22 -1.15 -0.68
CA CYS A 68 -2.04 -0.32 -0.90
C CYS A 68 -1.49 -0.59 -2.31
N ALA A 69 -0.67 0.35 -2.81
CA ALA A 69 0.03 0.21 -4.09
C ALA A 69 -0.90 0.05 -5.30
N VAL A 70 -2.03 0.74 -5.32
CA VAL A 70 -2.99 0.73 -6.45
C VAL A 70 -2.71 1.82 -7.49
N GLY A 71 -1.59 2.51 -7.35
CA GLY A 71 -1.14 3.53 -8.30
C GLY A 71 -0.45 2.96 -9.54
N PRO A 72 0.29 3.80 -10.28
CA PRO A 72 1.01 3.39 -11.48
C PRO A 72 2.08 2.31 -11.20
N VAL A 73 2.50 1.63 -12.25
CA VAL A 73 3.60 0.68 -12.19
C VAL A 73 4.92 1.43 -12.11
N GLY A 74 5.80 0.96 -11.25
CA GLY A 74 7.13 1.52 -11.07
C GLY A 74 8.06 0.54 -10.39
N GLY A 75 9.24 0.99 -10.06
CA GLY A 75 10.24 0.14 -9.40
C GLY A 75 11.37 0.94 -8.78
N ASN A 76 12.26 0.21 -8.13
CA ASN A 76 13.45 0.75 -7.47
C ASN A 76 13.14 1.84 -6.43
N ALA A 77 12.03 1.67 -5.70
CA ALA A 77 11.57 2.64 -4.71
C ALA A 77 12.68 3.02 -3.73
N HIS A 78 12.76 4.31 -3.41
CA HIS A 78 13.74 4.89 -2.48
C HIS A 78 15.19 4.82 -2.96
N THR A 79 15.43 4.73 -4.26
CA THR A 79 16.76 4.80 -4.87
C THR A 79 16.84 5.94 -5.89
N ALA A 80 18.06 6.28 -6.32
CA ALA A 80 18.27 7.27 -7.37
C ALA A 80 17.73 6.81 -8.74
N GLU A 81 17.51 5.52 -8.90
CA GLU A 81 17.00 4.88 -10.11
C GLU A 81 15.49 4.59 -10.02
N GLU A 82 14.80 5.16 -9.04
CA GLU A 82 13.35 5.02 -8.93
C GLU A 82 12.66 5.51 -10.21
N TYR A 83 11.73 4.71 -10.70
CA TYR A 83 11.04 5.01 -11.95
C TYR A 83 9.55 4.73 -11.86
N LEU A 84 8.83 5.33 -12.79
CA LEU A 84 7.41 5.13 -13.02
C LEU A 84 7.18 4.90 -14.51
N GLU A 85 6.37 3.92 -14.84
CA GLU A 85 5.92 3.67 -16.21
C GLU A 85 4.75 4.60 -16.53
N VAL A 86 5.02 5.65 -17.30
CA VAL A 86 4.02 6.70 -17.61
C VAL A 86 2.78 6.11 -18.28
N ASP A 87 2.95 5.13 -19.17
CA ASP A 87 1.84 4.49 -19.88
C ASP A 87 0.90 3.71 -18.95
N SER A 88 1.35 3.39 -17.73
CA SER A 88 0.52 2.72 -16.74
C SER A 88 -0.38 3.66 -15.94
N MET A 89 -0.15 4.96 -15.98
CA MET A 89 -0.87 5.95 -15.15
C MET A 89 -2.36 5.96 -15.45
N VAL A 90 -2.73 6.12 -16.72
CA VAL A 90 -4.14 6.23 -17.13
C VAL A 90 -4.89 4.91 -16.92
N PRO A 91 -4.40 3.75 -17.38
CA PRO A 91 -5.08 2.48 -17.13
C PRO A 91 -5.28 2.19 -15.63
N ARG A 92 -4.28 2.47 -14.80
CA ARG A 92 -4.38 2.25 -13.35
C ARG A 92 -5.36 3.21 -12.69
N ALA A 93 -5.39 4.47 -13.11
CA ALA A 93 -6.38 5.44 -12.63
C ALA A 93 -7.80 5.03 -13.03
N GLN A 94 -8.01 4.55 -14.25
CA GLN A 94 -9.30 4.04 -14.71
C GLN A 94 -9.77 2.82 -13.90
N ALA A 95 -8.87 1.88 -13.62
CA ALA A 95 -9.18 0.71 -12.80
C ALA A 95 -9.63 1.10 -11.39
N LEU A 96 -8.93 2.04 -10.78
CA LEU A 96 -9.28 2.56 -9.46
C LEU A 96 -10.63 3.27 -9.48
N ALA A 97 -10.86 4.14 -10.44
CA ALA A 97 -12.14 4.84 -10.60
C ALA A 97 -13.31 3.86 -10.79
N LEU A 98 -13.14 2.86 -11.64
CA LEU A 98 -14.16 1.84 -11.89
C LEU A 98 -14.44 1.01 -10.63
N ALA A 99 -13.41 0.63 -9.88
CA ALA A 99 -13.54 -0.09 -8.62
C ALA A 99 -14.33 0.75 -7.59
N ILE A 100 -14.01 2.03 -7.46
CA ILE A 100 -14.73 2.94 -6.56
C ILE A 100 -16.21 3.05 -6.94
N LEU A 101 -16.51 3.20 -8.22
CA LEU A 101 -17.89 3.30 -8.72
C LEU A 101 -18.71 2.04 -8.49
N ARG A 102 -18.07 0.88 -8.43
CA ARG A 102 -18.71 -0.42 -8.20
C ARG A 102 -18.87 -0.79 -6.73
N LEU A 103 -18.13 -0.11 -5.83
CA LEU A 103 -18.27 -0.33 -4.41
C LEU A 103 -19.63 0.19 -3.92
N PRO A 104 -20.28 -0.49 -2.95
CA PRO A 104 -21.50 0.03 -2.36
C PRO A 104 -21.21 1.36 -1.65
N PRO A 105 -22.20 2.30 -1.62
CA PRO A 105 -22.03 3.53 -0.89
C PRO A 105 -21.79 3.24 0.60
N PRO A 106 -21.04 4.11 1.31
CA PRO A 106 -20.84 3.96 2.74
C PRO A 106 -22.17 3.97 3.48
N GLY A 107 -22.37 2.96 4.30
CA GLY A 107 -23.58 2.78 5.09
C GLY A 107 -23.58 3.59 6.37
#